data_6898b2592be38945c1ae3571c7b03376
#
_entry.id   6898b2592be38945c1ae3571c7b03376
#
_cell.length_a   1.000
_cell.length_b   1.000
_cell.length_c   1.000
_cell.angle_alpha   90.00
_cell.angle_beta   90.00
_cell.angle_gamma   90.00
#
_symmetry.space_group_name_H-M   'P 1'
#
loop_
_entity.id
_entity.type
_entity.pdbx_description
1 polymer ?
#
loop_
_entity_poly.entity_id
_entity_poly.type
_entity_poly.pdbx_seq_one_letter_code
_entity_poly.pdbx_strand_id
1 'polypeptide(L)'
;HYIPPPVRVPGLAYAESADGIHWEKPSLGFVDWHGSRENNLIFPFAHGTGVMLDERETDPSRRYKMVTKMDQPGTEAYMAVSFSPDGVHWETPTPWPEHNPPADSHNLPFWSEEESCYMVLSRVWRDGIRVTTLSRSQDFIHWSEPKETLRGTGFENQIYAMPAFRWGNIYLGLASMIHEGDRTEPDFDQVDLELTWAADPWKFDFAAPGQPILPRGEGSYPDGAFDCCCIYASPLVAAPDGSLWLYYMGGNGQHTNFRETSLGRAKWEADRFVSLSPRRPQEESVLPTASLFINGGRLELLADPADPGPP
;
A
#
# COMPACT_ATOMS: atom_id res chain seq x y z
N HIS A 1 29.02 1.71 -7.60
CA HIS A 1 28.73 1.31 -8.99
C HIS A 1 27.74 0.17 -8.98
N TYR A 2 26.47 0.48 -9.23
CA TYR A 2 25.45 -0.53 -9.48
C TYR A 2 25.60 -0.98 -10.93
N ILE A 3 25.98 -2.23 -11.14
CA ILE A 3 25.84 -2.89 -12.43
C ILE A 3 24.49 -3.61 -12.35
N PRO A 4 23.46 -3.18 -13.10
CA PRO A 4 22.22 -3.92 -13.09
C PRO A 4 22.49 -5.32 -13.60
N PRO A 5 22.00 -6.35 -12.90
CA PRO A 5 22.05 -7.70 -13.45
C PRO A 5 21.30 -7.73 -14.78
N PRO A 6 21.68 -8.56 -15.72
CA PRO A 6 21.05 -8.65 -17.04
C PRO A 6 19.56 -9.05 -17.00
N VAL A 7 19.09 -9.53 -15.84
CA VAL A 7 17.68 -9.85 -15.59
C VAL A 7 17.34 -9.37 -14.17
N ARG A 8 16.32 -8.51 -14.03
CA ARG A 8 15.76 -8.20 -12.71
C ARG A 8 14.99 -9.41 -12.21
N VAL A 9 15.40 -9.93 -11.08
CA VAL A 9 14.72 -11.06 -10.42
C VAL A 9 14.07 -10.51 -9.15
N PRO A 10 12.74 -10.55 -9.03
CA PRO A 10 12.07 -10.14 -7.78
C PRO A 10 12.39 -11.16 -6.67
N GLY A 11 12.25 -10.71 -5.43
CA GLY A 11 12.41 -11.55 -4.26
C GLY A 11 11.88 -10.88 -3.02
N LEU A 12 11.43 -11.69 -2.06
CA LEU A 12 11.00 -11.24 -0.74
C LEU A 12 12.19 -11.32 0.22
N ALA A 13 12.48 -10.22 0.89
CA ALA A 13 13.53 -10.12 1.89
C ALA A 13 12.96 -9.67 3.23
N TYR A 14 13.65 -10.01 4.31
CA TYR A 14 13.29 -9.66 5.68
C TYR A 14 14.21 -8.58 6.23
N ALA A 15 13.65 -7.69 7.03
CA ALA A 15 14.39 -6.76 7.88
C ALA A 15 13.58 -6.53 9.15
N GLU A 16 14.27 -6.22 10.24
CA GLU A 16 13.65 -5.96 11.55
C GLU A 16 14.21 -4.71 12.19
N SER A 17 13.45 -4.11 13.10
CA SER A 17 13.84 -2.91 13.82
C SER A 17 13.19 -2.90 15.21
N ALA A 18 13.96 -2.52 16.21
CA ALA A 18 13.47 -2.33 17.58
C ALA A 18 12.84 -0.95 17.80
N ASP A 19 13.18 0.05 16.98
CA ASP A 19 12.74 1.45 17.13
C ASP A 19 12.00 2.00 15.92
N GLY A 20 11.87 1.20 14.84
CA GLY A 20 11.26 1.60 13.58
C GLY A 20 12.09 2.62 12.77
N ILE A 21 13.35 2.85 13.12
CA ILE A 21 14.29 3.77 12.45
C ILE A 21 15.52 3.04 11.96
N HIS A 22 16.14 2.28 12.86
CA HIS A 22 17.36 1.52 12.58
C HIS A 22 16.96 0.09 12.21
N TRP A 23 17.24 -0.31 10.97
CA TRP A 23 16.82 -1.59 10.44
C TRP A 23 18.01 -2.53 10.25
N GLU A 24 17.86 -3.74 10.75
CA GLU A 24 18.81 -4.83 10.57
C GLU A 24 18.31 -5.80 9.50
N LYS A 25 19.24 -6.38 8.76
CA LYS A 25 19.00 -7.39 7.72
C LYS A 25 19.73 -8.66 8.12
N PRO A 26 19.16 -9.46 9.01
CA PRO A 26 19.83 -10.68 9.50
C PRO A 26 20.04 -11.68 8.37
N SER A 27 21.14 -12.42 8.43
CA SER A 27 21.34 -13.55 7.51
C SER A 27 20.44 -14.70 7.94
N LEU A 28 19.46 -15.04 7.09
CA LEU A 28 18.48 -16.09 7.35
C LEU A 28 18.96 -17.48 6.86
N GLY A 29 19.82 -17.50 5.86
CA GLY A 29 20.35 -18.76 5.31
C GLY A 29 19.36 -19.61 4.51
N PHE A 30 18.16 -19.08 4.18
CA PHE A 30 17.09 -19.84 3.50
C PHE A 30 17.36 -20.02 2.00
N VAL A 31 17.87 -19.00 1.35
CA VAL A 31 18.03 -18.94 -0.10
C VAL A 31 19.51 -18.93 -0.47
N ASP A 32 19.91 -19.85 -1.36
CA ASP A 32 21.21 -19.74 -2.03
C ASP A 32 21.08 -18.71 -3.16
N TRP A 33 21.80 -17.61 -3.04
CA TRP A 33 21.80 -16.55 -4.02
C TRP A 33 23.24 -16.31 -4.50
N HIS A 34 23.50 -16.62 -5.76
CA HIS A 34 24.83 -16.54 -6.37
C HIS A 34 25.94 -17.29 -5.58
N GLY A 35 25.61 -18.45 -5.02
CA GLY A 35 26.56 -19.29 -4.27
C GLY A 35 26.78 -18.86 -2.82
N SER A 36 25.97 -17.95 -2.29
CA SER A 36 26.00 -17.57 -0.88
C SER A 36 24.60 -17.65 -0.24
N ARG A 37 24.57 -18.12 1.01
CA ARG A 37 23.40 -18.07 1.89
C ARG A 37 23.46 -16.96 2.92
N GLU A 38 24.51 -16.16 2.88
CA GLU A 38 24.64 -14.98 3.77
C GLU A 38 23.78 -13.83 3.24
N ASN A 39 22.47 -14.00 3.35
CA ASN A 39 21.49 -13.01 2.91
C ASN A 39 20.19 -13.10 3.73
N ASN A 40 19.35 -12.10 3.60
CA ASN A 40 18.06 -11.97 4.28
C ASN A 40 16.86 -12.33 3.40
N LEU A 41 17.05 -13.09 2.33
CA LEU A 41 15.96 -13.51 1.44
C LEU A 41 15.11 -14.59 2.09
N ILE A 42 13.79 -14.42 1.99
CA ILE A 42 12.78 -15.41 2.36
C ILE A 42 12.45 -16.28 1.14
N PHE A 43 12.06 -15.64 0.05
CA PHE A 43 11.76 -16.30 -1.23
C PHE A 43 12.41 -15.57 -2.39
N PRO A 44 13.04 -16.30 -3.34
CA PRO A 44 13.30 -15.79 -4.65
C PRO A 44 11.97 -15.74 -5.44
N PHE A 45 11.89 -14.87 -6.44
CA PHE A 45 10.78 -14.76 -7.39
C PHE A 45 9.44 -14.30 -6.81
N ALA A 46 9.35 -13.98 -5.52
CA ALA A 46 8.16 -13.39 -4.94
C ALA A 46 8.05 -11.91 -5.33
N HIS A 47 6.89 -11.49 -5.83
CA HIS A 47 6.65 -10.14 -6.34
C HIS A 47 5.32 -9.58 -5.81
N GLY A 48 5.33 -8.31 -5.43
CA GLY A 48 4.12 -7.62 -4.98
C GLY A 48 3.48 -8.26 -3.75
N THR A 49 4.30 -8.73 -2.84
CA THR A 49 3.90 -9.47 -1.64
C THR A 49 3.22 -8.57 -0.63
N GLY A 50 2.06 -8.99 -0.12
CA GLY A 50 1.41 -8.45 1.06
C GLY A 50 1.31 -9.49 2.17
N VAL A 51 1.52 -9.04 3.39
CA VAL A 51 1.48 -9.88 4.61
C VAL A 51 0.51 -9.28 5.60
N MET A 52 -0.26 -10.13 6.26
CA MET A 52 -1.08 -9.76 7.41
C MET A 52 -0.80 -10.67 8.61
N LEU A 53 -0.89 -10.12 9.81
CA LEU A 53 -1.01 -10.86 11.05
C LEU A 53 -2.51 -11.07 11.32
N ASP A 54 -2.92 -12.32 11.42
CA ASP A 54 -4.30 -12.68 11.74
C ASP A 54 -4.41 -13.09 13.23
N GLU A 55 -4.80 -12.12 14.05
CA GLU A 55 -4.97 -12.36 15.50
C GLU A 55 -6.15 -13.28 15.85
N ARG A 56 -7.05 -13.55 14.88
CA ARG A 56 -8.20 -14.45 15.02
C ARG A 56 -7.85 -15.91 14.72
N GLU A 57 -6.69 -16.13 14.06
CA GLU A 57 -6.25 -17.48 13.69
C GLU A 57 -5.92 -18.32 14.94
N THR A 58 -6.52 -19.47 15.02
CA THR A 58 -6.34 -20.40 16.13
C THR A 58 -5.20 -21.39 15.93
N ASP A 59 -4.79 -21.62 14.68
CA ASP A 59 -3.62 -22.40 14.33
C ASP A 59 -2.36 -21.53 14.35
N PRO A 60 -1.45 -21.71 15.32
CA PRO A 60 -0.25 -20.89 15.41
C PRO A 60 0.63 -20.94 14.17
N SER A 61 0.61 -22.05 13.42
CA SER A 61 1.42 -22.20 12.20
C SER A 61 0.94 -21.30 11.05
N ARG A 62 -0.31 -20.80 11.12
CA ARG A 62 -0.96 -20.00 10.08
C ARG A 62 -1.23 -18.53 10.49
N ARG A 63 -0.68 -18.13 11.61
CA ARG A 63 -0.92 -16.82 12.21
C ARG A 63 -0.54 -15.65 11.30
N TYR A 64 0.56 -15.76 10.57
CA TYR A 64 0.93 -14.84 9.51
C TYR A 64 0.48 -15.41 8.17
N LYS A 65 -0.12 -14.56 7.37
CA LYS A 65 -0.69 -14.92 6.08
C LYS A 65 -0.13 -14.02 4.99
N MET A 66 0.27 -14.62 3.87
CA MET A 66 0.89 -13.92 2.76
C MET A 66 0.11 -14.17 1.47
N VAL A 67 -0.09 -13.12 0.68
CA VAL A 67 -0.46 -13.20 -0.73
C VAL A 67 0.68 -12.65 -1.56
N THR A 68 1.09 -13.37 -2.58
CA THR A 68 2.21 -12.98 -3.45
C THR A 68 1.99 -13.46 -4.87
N LYS A 69 2.62 -12.80 -5.82
CA LYS A 69 2.82 -13.33 -7.17
C LYS A 69 4.19 -14.03 -7.22
N MET A 70 4.21 -15.24 -7.70
CA MET A 70 5.44 -15.95 -8.00
C MET A 70 5.80 -15.72 -9.48
N ASP A 71 6.95 -15.09 -9.72
CA ASP A 71 7.36 -14.58 -11.04
C ASP A 71 8.78 -15.08 -11.37
N GLN A 72 8.89 -16.38 -11.59
CA GLN A 72 10.16 -17.02 -11.94
C GLN A 72 10.43 -16.91 -13.45
N PRO A 73 11.60 -16.41 -13.87
CA PRO A 73 11.96 -16.34 -15.26
C PRO A 73 11.83 -17.67 -16.00
N GLY A 74 11.13 -17.66 -17.14
CA GLY A 74 10.92 -18.85 -17.98
C GLY A 74 9.75 -19.73 -17.56
N THR A 75 8.99 -19.36 -16.55
CA THR A 75 7.72 -20.00 -16.15
C THR A 75 6.57 -19.04 -16.24
N GLU A 76 5.34 -19.56 -16.27
CA GLU A 76 4.15 -18.72 -16.12
C GLU A 76 4.07 -18.21 -14.67
N ALA A 77 3.88 -16.90 -14.51
CA ALA A 77 3.68 -16.32 -13.20
C ALA A 77 2.31 -16.67 -12.62
N TYR A 78 2.22 -16.86 -11.31
CA TYR A 78 0.96 -17.22 -10.65
C TYR A 78 0.81 -16.54 -9.30
N MET A 79 -0.47 -16.34 -8.90
CA MET A 79 -0.83 -15.87 -7.58
C MET A 79 -0.76 -17.03 -6.58
N ALA A 80 -0.18 -16.78 -5.41
CA ALA A 80 0.02 -17.77 -4.37
C ALA A 80 -0.26 -17.21 -2.98
N VAL A 81 -0.51 -18.14 -2.06
CA VAL A 81 -0.59 -17.88 -0.61
C VAL A 81 0.49 -18.65 0.12
N SER A 82 0.87 -18.16 1.29
CA SER A 82 1.76 -18.86 2.20
C SER A 82 1.41 -18.50 3.65
N PHE A 83 1.76 -19.37 4.58
CA PHE A 83 1.51 -19.22 6.00
C PHE A 83 2.81 -19.30 6.79
N SER A 84 2.82 -18.67 7.97
CA SER A 84 3.97 -18.66 8.85
C SER A 84 3.54 -18.50 10.32
N PRO A 85 4.23 -19.13 11.27
CA PRO A 85 4.02 -18.93 12.69
C PRO A 85 4.59 -17.62 13.22
N ASP A 86 5.59 -17.05 12.56
CA ASP A 86 6.42 -15.98 13.10
C ASP A 86 6.74 -14.83 12.12
N GLY A 87 6.28 -14.94 10.86
CA GLY A 87 6.54 -13.95 9.80
C GLY A 87 7.92 -14.09 9.13
N VAL A 88 8.73 -15.05 9.57
CA VAL A 88 10.09 -15.33 9.05
C VAL A 88 10.16 -16.70 8.39
N HIS A 89 9.65 -17.73 9.06
CA HIS A 89 9.62 -19.10 8.56
C HIS A 89 8.30 -19.37 7.85
N TRP A 90 8.33 -19.35 6.53
CA TRP A 90 7.14 -19.49 5.68
C TRP A 90 7.07 -20.86 5.03
N GLU A 91 5.86 -21.38 4.88
CA GLU A 91 5.58 -22.54 4.04
C GLU A 91 5.89 -22.24 2.57
N THR A 92 6.06 -23.27 1.76
CA THR A 92 6.19 -23.10 0.31
C THR A 92 4.93 -22.45 -0.25
N PRO A 93 5.03 -21.37 -1.04
CA PRO A 93 3.87 -20.71 -1.61
C PRO A 93 3.01 -21.66 -2.44
N THR A 94 1.71 -21.70 -2.15
CA THR A 94 0.71 -22.55 -2.81
C THR A 94 -0.10 -21.71 -3.80
N PRO A 95 -0.21 -22.11 -5.09
CA PRO A 95 -1.01 -21.41 -6.08
C PRO A 95 -2.49 -21.28 -5.68
N TRP A 96 -3.15 -20.20 -6.09
CA TRP A 96 -4.60 -20.10 -6.02
C TRP A 96 -5.25 -21.20 -6.88
N PRO A 97 -6.19 -22.00 -6.34
CA PRO A 97 -6.70 -23.17 -7.05
C PRO A 97 -7.59 -22.84 -8.26
N GLU A 98 -8.44 -21.79 -8.16
CA GLU A 98 -9.46 -21.52 -9.17
C GLU A 98 -9.11 -20.40 -10.13
N HIS A 99 -8.31 -19.44 -9.68
CA HIS A 99 -8.05 -18.22 -10.42
C HIS A 99 -6.56 -17.86 -10.40
N ASN A 100 -6.05 -17.46 -11.54
CA ASN A 100 -4.72 -16.87 -11.67
C ASN A 100 -4.83 -15.48 -12.32
N PRO A 101 -5.33 -14.47 -11.57
CA PRO A 101 -5.46 -13.15 -12.14
C PRO A 101 -4.08 -12.59 -12.51
N PRO A 102 -3.98 -11.78 -13.59
CA PRO A 102 -2.74 -11.13 -14.00
C PRO A 102 -2.41 -9.96 -13.05
N ALA A 103 -2.42 -10.26 -11.75
CA ALA A 103 -2.09 -9.30 -10.72
C ALA A 103 -0.59 -9.02 -10.73
N ASP A 104 -0.23 -7.85 -10.22
CA ASP A 104 1.17 -7.41 -10.16
C ASP A 104 1.46 -6.89 -8.74
N SER A 105 1.95 -5.72 -8.54
CA SER A 105 2.17 -5.15 -7.21
C SER A 105 1.02 -4.21 -6.78
N HIS A 106 0.66 -4.10 -5.53
CA HIS A 106 0.94 -4.98 -4.41
C HIS A 106 -0.33 -5.78 -4.12
N ASN A 107 -0.18 -6.96 -3.52
CA ASN A 107 -1.31 -7.81 -3.16
C ASN A 107 -1.50 -7.71 -1.65
N LEU A 108 -2.45 -6.93 -1.19
CA LEU A 108 -2.59 -6.51 0.20
C LEU A 108 -3.80 -7.18 0.86
N PRO A 109 -3.59 -8.28 1.60
CA PRO A 109 -4.66 -8.98 2.30
C PRO A 109 -5.06 -8.24 3.58
N PHE A 110 -6.35 -8.29 3.90
CA PHE A 110 -6.92 -7.84 5.17
C PHE A 110 -8.17 -8.66 5.52
N TRP A 111 -8.61 -8.55 6.75
CA TRP A 111 -9.90 -9.12 7.17
C TRP A 111 -10.99 -8.04 7.12
N SER A 112 -12.14 -8.38 6.58
CA SER A 112 -13.36 -7.57 6.67
C SER A 112 -14.30 -8.14 7.72
N GLU A 113 -14.56 -7.39 8.77
CA GLU A 113 -15.55 -7.77 9.79
C GLU A 113 -16.96 -7.77 9.22
N GLU A 114 -17.27 -6.81 8.34
CA GLU A 114 -18.57 -6.68 7.71
C GLU A 114 -18.93 -7.88 6.84
N GLU A 115 -17.97 -8.30 6.02
CA GLU A 115 -18.12 -9.44 5.09
C GLU A 115 -17.81 -10.79 5.76
N SER A 116 -17.24 -10.76 6.97
CA SER A 116 -16.75 -11.94 7.69
C SER A 116 -15.89 -12.85 6.82
N CYS A 117 -14.95 -12.25 6.08
CA CYS A 117 -14.03 -12.96 5.20
C CYS A 117 -12.71 -12.21 5.00
N TYR A 118 -11.71 -12.91 4.51
CA TYR A 118 -10.49 -12.31 4.01
C TYR A 118 -10.74 -11.61 2.68
N MET A 119 -10.10 -10.49 2.51
CA MET A 119 -10.08 -9.71 1.28
C MET A 119 -8.65 -9.44 0.84
N VAL A 120 -8.42 -9.32 -0.45
CA VAL A 120 -7.13 -8.91 -1.00
C VAL A 120 -7.34 -7.84 -2.06
N LEU A 121 -6.69 -6.70 -1.87
CA LEU A 121 -6.54 -5.68 -2.89
C LEU A 121 -5.36 -6.03 -3.78
N SER A 122 -5.58 -6.03 -5.08
CA SER A 122 -4.57 -6.32 -6.08
C SER A 122 -4.66 -5.33 -7.23
N ARG A 123 -3.54 -5.09 -7.91
CA ARG A 123 -3.55 -4.31 -9.14
C ARG A 123 -3.57 -5.25 -10.34
N VAL A 124 -4.53 -5.04 -11.23
CA VAL A 124 -4.60 -5.73 -12.52
C VAL A 124 -4.65 -4.73 -13.67
N TRP A 125 -4.46 -5.24 -14.89
CA TRP A 125 -4.66 -4.46 -16.11
C TRP A 125 -6.07 -4.71 -16.66
N ARG A 126 -6.82 -3.63 -16.91
CA ARG A 126 -8.11 -3.66 -17.61
C ARG A 126 -8.18 -2.51 -18.63
N ASP A 127 -8.61 -2.80 -19.82
CA ASP A 127 -8.75 -1.79 -20.91
C ASP A 127 -7.44 -0.98 -21.15
N GLY A 128 -6.28 -1.61 -20.97
CA GLY A 128 -4.98 -0.98 -21.16
C GLY A 128 -4.51 -0.06 -20.03
N ILE A 129 -5.22 -0.02 -18.89
CA ILE A 129 -4.85 0.78 -17.71
C ILE A 129 -4.76 -0.11 -16.47
N ARG A 130 -4.00 0.38 -15.48
CA ARG A 130 -3.91 -0.24 -14.15
C ARG A 130 -5.13 0.14 -13.31
N VAL A 131 -5.76 -0.84 -12.70
CA VAL A 131 -6.91 -0.65 -11.80
C VAL A 131 -6.73 -1.45 -10.53
N THR A 132 -7.32 -0.99 -9.43
CA THR A 132 -7.39 -1.74 -8.19
C THR A 132 -8.58 -2.68 -8.22
N THR A 133 -8.35 -3.92 -7.83
CA THR A 133 -9.39 -4.96 -7.73
C THR A 133 -9.40 -5.56 -6.33
N LEU A 134 -10.54 -6.15 -5.96
CA LEU A 134 -10.77 -6.85 -4.71
C LEU A 134 -11.23 -8.28 -4.98
N SER A 135 -10.59 -9.25 -4.33
CA SER A 135 -11.03 -10.64 -4.24
C SER A 135 -11.31 -10.99 -2.78
N ARG A 136 -12.18 -11.98 -2.54
CA ARG A 136 -12.53 -12.47 -1.20
C ARG A 136 -12.28 -13.96 -1.03
N SER A 137 -12.02 -14.40 0.20
CA SER A 137 -11.79 -15.79 0.58
C SER A 137 -12.32 -16.06 1.99
N GLN A 138 -12.86 -17.26 2.23
CA GLN A 138 -13.28 -17.70 3.57
C GLN A 138 -12.13 -18.39 4.34
N ASP A 139 -11.14 -18.93 3.65
CA ASP A 139 -10.08 -19.78 4.20
C ASP A 139 -8.65 -19.32 3.88
N PHE A 140 -8.52 -18.18 3.17
CA PHE A 140 -7.27 -17.62 2.67
C PHE A 140 -6.60 -18.43 1.56
N ILE A 141 -7.23 -19.50 1.07
CA ILE A 141 -6.70 -20.36 0.00
C ILE A 141 -7.51 -20.20 -1.28
N HIS A 142 -8.84 -20.29 -1.17
CA HIS A 142 -9.79 -20.21 -2.26
C HIS A 142 -10.27 -18.77 -2.44
N TRP A 143 -9.82 -18.12 -3.49
CA TRP A 143 -10.10 -16.71 -3.76
C TRP A 143 -11.10 -16.53 -4.90
N SER A 144 -12.02 -15.59 -4.73
CA SER A 144 -12.95 -15.23 -5.78
C SER A 144 -12.23 -14.54 -6.95
N GLU A 145 -12.90 -14.53 -8.10
CA GLU A 145 -12.47 -13.70 -9.23
C GLU A 145 -12.36 -12.21 -8.80
N PRO A 146 -11.31 -11.49 -9.23
CA PRO A 146 -11.10 -10.10 -8.84
C PRO A 146 -12.13 -9.17 -9.49
N LYS A 147 -12.79 -8.35 -8.67
CA LYS A 147 -13.70 -7.30 -9.11
C LYS A 147 -13.05 -5.93 -8.96
N GLU A 148 -13.22 -5.07 -9.93
CA GLU A 148 -12.73 -3.70 -9.87
C GLU A 148 -13.41 -2.93 -8.75
N THR A 149 -12.62 -2.24 -7.92
CA THR A 149 -13.10 -1.44 -6.80
C THR A 149 -12.74 0.04 -6.94
N LEU A 150 -11.67 0.34 -7.67
CA LEU A 150 -11.27 1.71 -7.97
C LEU A 150 -10.44 1.76 -9.25
N ARG A 151 -10.65 2.80 -10.04
CA ARG A 151 -9.75 3.16 -11.15
C ARG A 151 -9.37 4.63 -11.07
N GLY A 152 -8.23 4.99 -11.62
CA GLY A 152 -7.80 6.37 -11.76
C GLY A 152 -8.62 7.15 -12.79
N THR A 153 -8.24 8.39 -13.03
CA THR A 153 -8.99 9.33 -13.88
C THR A 153 -8.70 9.16 -15.38
N GLY A 154 -8.33 7.98 -15.82
CA GLY A 154 -8.07 7.67 -17.22
C GLY A 154 -6.66 7.14 -17.45
N PHE A 155 -6.16 7.28 -18.68
CA PHE A 155 -4.84 6.80 -19.05
C PHE A 155 -3.71 7.57 -18.36
N GLU A 156 -3.90 8.89 -18.16
CA GLU A 156 -2.87 9.76 -17.57
C GLU A 156 -2.60 9.48 -16.09
N ASN A 157 -3.63 9.07 -15.33
CA ASN A 157 -3.53 8.88 -13.89
C ASN A 157 -4.03 7.50 -13.48
N GLN A 158 -3.12 6.56 -13.30
CA GLN A 158 -3.43 5.16 -13.02
C GLN A 158 -3.02 4.78 -11.59
N ILE A 159 -3.72 3.80 -11.00
CA ILE A 159 -3.38 3.32 -9.66
C ILE A 159 -2.32 2.23 -9.76
N TYR A 160 -1.13 2.51 -9.23
CA TYR A 160 -0.04 1.55 -9.20
C TYR A 160 -0.21 0.51 -8.09
N ALA A 161 -0.53 0.97 -6.88
CA ALA A 161 -0.80 0.14 -5.70
C ALA A 161 -1.69 0.91 -4.72
N MET A 162 -2.46 0.22 -3.89
CA MET A 162 -3.33 0.85 -2.91
C MET A 162 -3.45 -0.03 -1.66
N PRO A 163 -2.56 0.12 -0.66
CA PRO A 163 -2.82 -0.41 0.67
C PRO A 163 -4.07 0.23 1.26
N ALA A 164 -4.95 -0.59 1.81
CA ALA A 164 -6.13 -0.13 2.50
C ALA A 164 -6.23 -0.74 3.89
N PHE A 165 -6.88 -0.02 4.79
CA PHE A 165 -7.08 -0.40 6.18
C PHE A 165 -8.39 0.15 6.69
N ARG A 166 -8.94 -0.49 7.72
CA ARG A 166 -10.14 0.00 8.38
C ARG A 166 -9.81 1.15 9.32
N TRP A 167 -10.62 2.21 9.27
CA TRP A 167 -10.54 3.34 10.19
C TRP A 167 -11.94 3.73 10.66
N GLY A 168 -12.24 3.44 11.92
CA GLY A 168 -13.62 3.58 12.42
C GLY A 168 -14.60 2.71 11.62
N ASN A 169 -15.58 3.33 11.02
CA ASN A 169 -16.64 2.67 10.23
C ASN A 169 -16.41 2.74 8.71
N ILE A 170 -15.24 3.17 8.27
CA ILE A 170 -14.90 3.27 6.84
C ILE A 170 -13.57 2.56 6.56
N TYR A 171 -13.31 2.34 5.31
CA TYR A 171 -11.99 1.96 4.82
C TYR A 171 -11.28 3.18 4.27
N LEU A 172 -9.99 3.31 4.58
CA LEU A 172 -9.09 4.28 3.97
C LEU A 172 -8.08 3.54 3.11
N GLY A 173 -7.70 4.12 1.99
CA GLY A 173 -6.68 3.58 1.09
C GLY A 173 -5.65 4.64 0.74
N LEU A 174 -4.42 4.21 0.55
CA LEU A 174 -3.29 5.05 0.16
C LEU A 174 -2.90 4.68 -1.29
N ALA A 175 -3.50 5.38 -2.25
CA ALA A 175 -3.29 5.09 -3.67
C ALA A 175 -1.98 5.71 -4.18
N SER A 176 -1.04 4.88 -4.58
CA SER A 176 0.14 5.30 -5.34
C SER A 176 -0.30 5.54 -6.79
N MET A 177 -0.45 6.82 -7.15
CA MET A 177 -0.92 7.27 -8.46
C MET A 177 0.24 7.45 -9.40
N ILE A 178 0.34 6.62 -10.44
CA ILE A 178 1.35 6.78 -11.48
C ILE A 178 0.83 7.66 -12.60
N HIS A 179 1.63 8.67 -12.96
CA HIS A 179 1.33 9.59 -14.05
C HIS A 179 1.87 9.02 -15.36
N GLU A 180 0.95 8.46 -16.14
CA GLU A 180 1.21 8.08 -17.54
C GLU A 180 0.85 9.28 -18.44
N GLY A 181 0.76 9.11 -19.72
CA GLY A 181 0.34 10.16 -20.64
C GLY A 181 1.47 10.66 -21.52
N ASP A 182 1.58 11.98 -21.72
CA ASP A 182 2.61 12.54 -22.61
C ASP A 182 3.97 12.55 -21.90
N ARG A 183 4.95 11.93 -22.52
CA ARG A 183 6.33 11.85 -22.01
C ARG A 183 7.04 13.21 -21.90
N THR A 184 6.45 14.26 -22.45
CA THR A 184 6.96 15.62 -22.36
C THR A 184 6.45 16.37 -21.13
N GLU A 185 5.47 15.83 -20.43
CA GLU A 185 4.94 16.43 -19.21
C GLU A 185 5.92 16.27 -18.03
N PRO A 186 6.04 17.29 -17.16
CA PRO A 186 7.02 17.29 -16.08
C PRO A 186 6.83 16.16 -15.05
N ASP A 187 5.60 15.69 -14.86
CA ASP A 187 5.23 14.65 -13.91
C ASP A 187 5.14 13.25 -14.54
N PHE A 188 5.42 13.12 -15.86
CA PHE A 188 5.40 11.83 -16.54
C PHE A 188 6.24 10.79 -15.80
N ASP A 189 5.67 9.59 -15.61
CA ASP A 189 6.30 8.42 -14.98
C ASP A 189 6.73 8.65 -13.52
N GLN A 190 6.10 9.61 -12.86
CA GLN A 190 6.22 9.85 -11.42
C GLN A 190 5.06 9.22 -10.67
N VAL A 191 5.21 9.07 -9.35
CA VAL A 191 4.18 8.42 -8.51
C VAL A 191 3.89 9.27 -7.29
N ASP A 192 2.67 9.78 -7.21
CA ASP A 192 2.13 10.50 -6.05
C ASP A 192 1.34 9.56 -5.13
N LEU A 193 1.14 9.98 -3.89
CA LEU A 193 0.36 9.25 -2.92
C LEU A 193 -0.93 10.01 -2.58
N GLU A 194 -2.08 9.47 -3.00
CA GLU A 194 -3.39 10.06 -2.76
C GLU A 194 -4.21 9.27 -1.75
N LEU A 195 -5.06 9.96 -0.98
CA LEU A 195 -5.99 9.33 -0.06
C LEU A 195 -7.27 8.91 -0.79
N THR A 196 -7.68 7.68 -0.53
CA THR A 196 -8.98 7.14 -0.95
C THR A 196 -9.78 6.68 0.26
N TRP A 197 -11.09 6.56 0.12
CA TRP A 197 -11.98 6.10 1.16
C TRP A 197 -13.12 5.26 0.60
N ALA A 198 -13.70 4.42 1.43
CA ALA A 198 -14.88 3.63 1.09
C ALA A 198 -15.73 3.38 2.35
N ALA A 199 -17.05 3.47 2.21
CA ALA A 199 -17.98 2.95 3.21
C ALA A 199 -18.18 1.43 3.05
N ASP A 200 -17.96 0.94 1.83
CA ASP A 200 -18.04 -0.44 1.40
C ASP A 200 -16.74 -0.78 0.64
N PRO A 201 -15.95 -1.78 1.04
CA PRO A 201 -14.64 -2.08 0.44
C PRO A 201 -14.72 -2.44 -1.06
N TRP A 202 -15.91 -2.73 -1.57
CA TRP A 202 -16.12 -2.97 -2.99
C TRP A 202 -16.16 -1.72 -3.84
N LYS A 203 -16.21 -0.51 -3.22
CA LYS A 203 -16.29 0.75 -3.95
C LYS A 203 -15.54 1.86 -3.22
N PHE A 204 -14.32 2.12 -3.64
CA PHE A 204 -13.53 3.26 -3.19
C PHE A 204 -13.78 4.50 -4.04
N ASP A 205 -13.58 5.66 -3.43
CA ASP A 205 -13.54 6.98 -4.08
C ASP A 205 -12.30 7.75 -3.59
N PHE A 206 -11.83 8.70 -4.37
CA PHE A 206 -10.76 9.61 -3.95
C PHE A 206 -11.30 10.65 -2.97
N ALA A 207 -10.57 10.90 -1.88
CA ALA A 207 -10.93 11.92 -0.90
C ALA A 207 -10.72 13.34 -1.45
N ALA A 208 -9.61 13.54 -2.17
CA ALA A 208 -9.25 14.80 -2.81
C ALA A 208 -8.43 14.50 -4.08
N PRO A 209 -9.08 14.25 -5.23
CA PRO A 209 -8.38 13.86 -6.45
C PRO A 209 -7.30 14.87 -6.87
N GLY A 210 -6.11 14.37 -7.20
CA GLY A 210 -4.97 15.19 -7.62
C GLY A 210 -4.27 15.94 -6.46
N GLN A 211 -4.62 15.65 -5.21
CA GLN A 211 -3.96 16.22 -4.04
C GLN A 211 -3.24 15.12 -3.23
N PRO A 212 -1.92 15.09 -3.27
CA PRO A 212 -1.15 14.12 -2.52
C PRO A 212 -1.34 14.29 -1.00
N ILE A 213 -1.57 13.16 -0.29
CA ILE A 213 -1.60 13.16 1.19
C ILE A 213 -0.18 13.25 1.77
N LEU A 214 0.81 12.76 1.04
CA LEU A 214 2.24 12.92 1.30
C LEU A 214 2.86 13.50 0.04
N PRO A 215 3.25 14.79 0.04
CA PRO A 215 3.89 15.39 -1.11
C PRO A 215 5.26 14.75 -1.35
N ARG A 216 5.64 14.65 -2.62
CA ARG A 216 7.01 14.28 -3.01
C ARG A 216 8.02 15.29 -2.49
N GLY A 217 9.24 14.84 -2.22
CA GLY A 217 10.34 15.71 -1.85
C GLY A 217 10.74 16.70 -2.97
N GLU A 218 11.51 17.69 -2.61
CA GLU A 218 11.95 18.74 -3.55
C GLU A 218 13.06 18.26 -4.47
N GLY A 219 13.17 18.92 -5.63
CA GLY A 219 14.23 18.70 -6.59
C GLY A 219 13.91 17.64 -7.64
N SER A 220 14.93 17.18 -8.33
CA SER A 220 14.85 16.18 -9.39
C SER A 220 16.13 15.34 -9.43
N TYR A 221 16.04 14.15 -10.05
CA TYR A 221 17.20 13.26 -10.24
C TYR A 221 18.32 14.00 -11.02
N PRO A 222 19.62 13.85 -10.63
CA PRO A 222 20.11 12.98 -9.53
C PRO A 222 20.20 13.68 -8.15
N ASP A 223 20.04 14.99 -8.07
CA ASP A 223 20.39 15.81 -6.90
C ASP A 223 19.18 16.12 -5.98
N GLY A 224 17.98 15.66 -6.36
CA GLY A 224 16.76 15.85 -5.57
C GLY A 224 16.67 14.98 -4.32
N ALA A 225 15.65 15.24 -3.52
CA ALA A 225 15.33 14.41 -2.36
C ALA A 225 15.12 12.94 -2.76
N PHE A 226 15.36 12.00 -1.84
CA PHE A 226 15.28 10.56 -2.12
C PHE A 226 13.90 10.10 -2.62
N ASP A 227 12.86 10.89 -2.41
CA ASP A 227 11.46 10.65 -2.76
C ASP A 227 10.88 11.72 -3.70
N CYS A 228 11.73 12.47 -4.41
CA CYS A 228 11.29 13.56 -5.27
C CYS A 228 10.50 13.12 -6.51
N CYS A 229 10.53 11.83 -6.87
CA CYS A 229 9.82 11.33 -8.06
C CYS A 229 8.75 10.30 -7.76
N CYS A 230 8.95 9.42 -6.78
CA CYS A 230 8.03 8.30 -6.55
C CYS A 230 7.83 8.02 -5.07
N ILE A 231 6.56 7.78 -4.67
CA ILE A 231 6.17 7.35 -3.33
C ILE A 231 5.29 6.11 -3.44
N TYR A 232 5.71 5.01 -2.78
CA TYR A 232 4.97 3.75 -2.71
C TYR A 232 4.72 3.40 -1.25
N ALA A 233 3.47 3.48 -0.83
CA ALA A 233 3.06 3.30 0.56
C ALA A 233 3.00 1.82 0.97
N SER A 234 3.32 1.57 2.25
CA SER A 234 2.90 0.37 2.98
C SER A 234 1.56 0.61 3.70
N PRO A 235 0.94 -0.40 4.29
CA PRO A 235 -0.10 -0.18 5.29
C PRO A 235 0.40 0.69 6.47
N LEU A 236 -0.52 1.44 7.10
CA LEU A 236 -0.19 2.22 8.30
C LEU A 236 0.09 1.30 9.50
N VAL A 237 0.99 1.74 10.35
CA VAL A 237 1.34 1.06 11.60
C VAL A 237 1.01 1.97 12.78
N ALA A 238 0.28 1.45 13.77
CA ALA A 238 0.06 2.16 15.03
C ALA A 238 1.37 2.28 15.80
N ALA A 239 1.75 3.51 16.14
CA ALA A 239 2.94 3.78 16.94
C ALA A 239 2.62 3.68 18.45
N PRO A 240 3.63 3.42 19.31
CA PRO A 240 3.42 3.30 20.75
C PRO A 240 2.88 4.56 21.43
N ASP A 241 3.04 5.73 20.82
CA ASP A 241 2.53 7.01 21.30
C ASP A 241 1.12 7.35 20.82
N GLY A 242 0.45 6.42 20.14
CA GLY A 242 -0.89 6.60 19.58
C GLY A 242 -0.93 7.31 18.23
N SER A 243 0.22 7.74 17.70
CA SER A 243 0.30 8.25 16.34
C SER A 243 0.29 7.12 15.31
N LEU A 244 0.22 7.46 14.03
CA LEU A 244 0.31 6.53 12.92
C LEU A 244 1.63 6.72 12.17
N TRP A 245 2.31 5.64 11.87
CA TRP A 245 3.49 5.64 11.04
C TRP A 245 3.17 5.06 9.67
N LEU A 246 3.60 5.75 8.63
CA LEU A 246 3.64 5.27 7.26
C LEU A 246 5.09 4.99 6.88
N TYR A 247 5.39 3.75 6.60
CA TYR A 247 6.61 3.41 5.88
C TYR A 247 6.33 3.45 4.39
N TYR A 248 7.25 4.01 3.62
CA TYR A 248 7.11 4.09 2.17
C TYR A 248 8.45 3.95 1.48
N MET A 249 8.42 3.42 0.28
CA MET A 249 9.59 3.45 -0.59
C MET A 249 9.55 4.78 -1.35
N GLY A 250 10.57 5.61 -1.15
CA GLY A 250 10.83 6.80 -1.96
C GLY A 250 11.77 6.48 -3.11
N GLY A 251 11.56 7.10 -4.26
CA GLY A 251 12.45 7.03 -5.41
C GLY A 251 12.79 8.40 -5.95
N ASN A 252 14.07 8.67 -6.21
CA ASN A 252 14.52 9.97 -6.72
C ASN A 252 14.50 10.08 -8.26
N GLY A 253 14.11 9.02 -8.96
CA GLY A 253 13.95 8.99 -10.41
C GLY A 253 12.60 8.41 -10.83
N GLN A 254 12.29 8.55 -12.11
CA GLN A 254 11.05 8.06 -12.72
C GLN A 254 10.85 6.56 -12.53
N HIS A 255 9.59 6.11 -12.53
CA HIS A 255 9.22 4.73 -12.22
C HIS A 255 9.88 3.69 -13.13
N THR A 256 9.92 3.94 -14.43
CA THR A 256 10.47 3.01 -15.43
C THR A 256 11.97 3.20 -15.67
N ASN A 257 12.54 4.32 -15.23
CA ASN A 257 13.95 4.64 -15.42
C ASN A 257 14.81 4.20 -14.21
N PHE A 258 16.12 4.47 -14.33
CA PHE A 258 17.02 4.30 -13.19
C PHE A 258 16.64 5.28 -12.08
N ARG A 259 16.57 4.75 -10.88
CA ARG A 259 16.36 5.51 -9.64
C ARG A 259 17.07 4.84 -8.47
N GLU A 260 17.46 5.62 -7.53
CA GLU A 260 17.84 5.17 -6.21
C GLU A 260 16.58 5.14 -5.35
N THR A 261 16.48 4.16 -4.49
CA THR A 261 15.32 3.99 -3.61
C THR A 261 15.74 3.89 -2.16
N SER A 262 14.97 4.52 -1.29
CA SER A 262 15.19 4.48 0.15
C SER A 262 13.86 4.29 0.89
N LEU A 263 13.96 3.75 2.10
CA LEU A 263 12.82 3.64 3.01
C LEU A 263 12.63 4.97 3.74
N GLY A 264 11.46 5.57 3.55
CA GLY A 264 10.99 6.73 4.30
C GLY A 264 10.00 6.35 5.40
N ARG A 265 9.87 7.23 6.39
CA ARG A 265 8.85 7.13 7.43
C ARG A 265 8.20 8.49 7.64
N ALA A 266 6.89 8.56 7.42
CA ALA A 266 6.06 9.70 7.77
C ALA A 266 5.24 9.39 9.03
N LYS A 267 4.89 10.44 9.79
CA LYS A 267 4.10 10.34 11.01
C LYS A 267 2.85 11.18 10.85
N TRP A 268 1.69 10.61 11.23
CA TRP A 268 0.42 11.30 11.32
C TRP A 268 -0.14 11.26 12.73
N GLU A 269 -0.84 12.32 13.09
CA GLU A 269 -1.77 12.27 14.20
C GLU A 269 -3.01 11.47 13.79
N ALA A 270 -3.52 10.64 14.67
CA ALA A 270 -4.74 9.90 14.44
C ALA A 270 -5.90 10.87 14.10
N ASP A 271 -6.81 10.42 13.23
CA ASP A 271 -8.00 11.17 12.77
C ASP A 271 -7.73 12.45 11.95
N ARG A 272 -6.48 12.76 11.59
CA ARG A 272 -6.10 13.96 10.83
C ARG A 272 -5.71 13.66 9.38
N PHE A 273 -6.50 12.85 8.68
CA PHE A 273 -6.20 12.49 7.28
C PHE A 273 -6.66 13.54 6.28
N VAL A 274 -7.81 14.19 6.56
CA VAL A 274 -8.44 15.20 5.69
C VAL A 274 -9.01 16.31 6.54
N SER A 275 -8.90 17.53 6.09
CA SER A 275 -9.56 18.67 6.66
C SER A 275 -10.49 19.34 5.65
N LEU A 276 -11.55 19.96 6.13
CA LEU A 276 -12.41 20.81 5.35
C LEU A 276 -12.21 22.26 5.81
N SER A 277 -11.92 23.13 4.87
CA SER A 277 -11.77 24.55 5.13
C SER A 277 -12.94 25.35 4.52
N PRO A 278 -13.39 26.43 5.16
CA PRO A 278 -14.37 27.30 4.56
C PRO A 278 -13.88 27.84 3.21
N ARG A 279 -14.75 27.86 2.21
CA ARG A 279 -14.41 28.43 0.89
C ARG A 279 -14.00 29.90 0.97
N ARG A 280 -14.58 30.60 1.95
CA ARG A 280 -14.31 32.02 2.28
C ARG A 280 -14.09 32.11 3.78
N PRO A 281 -12.85 32.37 4.24
CA PRO A 281 -12.52 32.36 5.67
C PRO A 281 -13.32 33.34 6.52
N GLN A 282 -13.89 34.38 5.89
CA GLN A 282 -14.65 35.46 6.56
C GLN A 282 -16.17 35.22 6.61
N GLU A 283 -16.65 34.13 6.00
CA GLU A 283 -18.08 33.81 5.94
C GLU A 283 -18.38 32.57 6.79
N GLU A 284 -19.54 32.57 7.42
CA GLU A 284 -20.08 31.39 8.10
C GLU A 284 -20.25 30.26 7.07
N SER A 285 -19.73 29.12 7.41
CA SER A 285 -19.83 27.92 6.56
C SER A 285 -20.57 26.82 7.29
N VAL A 286 -21.43 26.13 6.57
CA VAL A 286 -22.19 24.97 7.08
C VAL A 286 -21.65 23.70 6.46
N LEU A 287 -21.24 22.75 7.30
CA LEU A 287 -20.85 21.41 6.91
C LEU A 287 -22.03 20.45 7.22
N PRO A 288 -22.86 20.09 6.21
CA PRO A 288 -23.86 19.07 6.41
C PRO A 288 -23.19 17.68 6.42
N THR A 289 -23.51 16.87 7.42
CA THR A 289 -23.15 15.45 7.45
C THR A 289 -24.32 14.61 6.97
N ALA A 290 -24.04 13.37 6.53
CA ALA A 290 -25.07 12.34 6.47
C ALA A 290 -25.65 12.10 7.89
N SER A 291 -26.82 11.47 7.95
CA SER A 291 -27.41 11.10 9.24
C SER A 291 -26.44 10.23 10.04
N LEU A 292 -26.10 10.70 11.23
CA LEU A 292 -25.24 9.97 12.15
C LEU A 292 -26.10 9.22 13.16
N PHE A 293 -25.82 7.93 13.33
CA PHE A 293 -26.40 7.15 14.40
C PHE A 293 -25.47 7.21 15.62
N ILE A 294 -25.91 7.92 16.68
CA ILE A 294 -25.13 8.12 17.90
C ILE A 294 -25.75 7.27 19.00
N ASN A 295 -25.04 6.25 19.43
CA ASN A 295 -25.44 5.33 20.52
C ASN A 295 -25.14 5.92 21.90
N GLY A 296 -25.62 7.12 22.16
CA GLY A 296 -25.32 7.86 23.40
C GLY A 296 -23.83 8.25 23.45
N GLY A 297 -23.48 9.17 24.34
CA GLY A 297 -22.10 9.55 24.52
C GLY A 297 -21.79 10.98 24.09
N ARG A 298 -20.53 11.23 23.84
CA ARG A 298 -19.96 12.54 23.56
C ARG A 298 -19.62 12.64 22.07
N LEU A 299 -20.09 13.70 21.41
CA LEU A 299 -19.62 14.10 20.09
C LEU A 299 -18.36 14.96 20.26
N GLU A 300 -17.26 14.55 19.67
CA GLU A 300 -16.03 15.31 19.62
C GLU A 300 -15.79 15.81 18.18
N LEU A 301 -15.40 17.07 18.05
CA LEU A 301 -15.03 17.68 16.80
C LEU A 301 -13.56 18.10 16.89
N LEU A 302 -12.76 17.64 15.92
CA LEU A 302 -11.43 18.18 15.69
C LEU A 302 -11.57 19.42 14.81
N ALA A 303 -11.32 20.58 15.39
CA ALA A 303 -11.33 21.83 14.67
C ALA A 303 -10.06 22.62 15.01
N ASP A 304 -9.37 23.06 13.98
CA ASP A 304 -8.33 24.08 14.11
C ASP A 304 -9.00 25.44 13.86
N PRO A 305 -9.37 26.19 14.91
CA PRO A 305 -9.94 27.51 14.70
C PRO A 305 -8.93 28.36 13.93
N ALA A 306 -9.36 28.96 12.84
CA ALA A 306 -8.55 29.97 12.16
C ALA A 306 -8.08 30.98 13.20
N ASP A 307 -6.79 31.35 13.14
CA ASP A 307 -6.26 32.45 13.96
C ASP A 307 -7.18 33.66 13.74
N PRO A 308 -7.83 34.19 14.79
CA PRO A 308 -8.79 35.26 14.61
C PRO A 308 -8.19 36.56 14.06
N GLY A 309 -6.90 36.55 13.69
CA GLY A 309 -6.19 37.75 13.28
C GLY A 309 -6.08 38.77 14.44
N PRO A 310 -5.18 39.70 14.35
CA PRO A 310 -5.11 40.75 15.37
C PRO A 310 -6.42 41.55 15.38
N PRO A 311 -6.90 41.96 16.56
CA PRO A 311 -8.15 42.69 16.74
C PRO A 311 -8.16 44.00 15.95
#